data_9370882a95860f8593609d3c98ef4ed5
#
_entry.id   9370882a95860f8593609d3c98ef4ed5
#
_cell.length_a   1.000
_cell.length_b   1.000
_cell.length_c   1.000
_cell.angle_alpha   90.00
_cell.angle_beta   90.00
_cell.angle_gamma   90.00
#
_symmetry.space_group_name_H-M   'P 1'
#
loop_
_entity.id
_entity.type
_entity.pdbx_description
1 polymer ?
#
loop_
_entity_poly.entity_id
_entity_poly.type
_entity_poly.pdbx_seq_one_letter_code
_entity_poly.pdbx_strand_id
1 'polypeptide(L)'
;MLLNDSSTIACEVPVYLLPAEVAYYQRAGFTISIPRSHAAVTGHIDVLQLRNGYVHILDYKPDADKVMPLSQLVLYALALAARTRLPLKLFKCAWFDDKTYYEFFPLKAVYPLRAGDTAADT
;
A
#
# COMPACT_ATOMS: atom_id res chain seq x y z
N MET A 1 -18.96 3.04 20.41
CA MET A 1 -18.42 2.61 19.14
C MET A 1 -17.79 1.24 19.27
N LEU A 2 -17.99 0.44 18.30
CA LEU A 2 -17.45 -0.92 18.32
C LEU A 2 -16.00 -0.91 17.92
N LEU A 3 -15.18 -1.62 18.67
CA LEU A 3 -13.76 -1.68 18.40
C LEU A 3 -13.42 -2.45 17.13
N ASN A 4 -14.33 -3.32 16.74
CA ASN A 4 -14.12 -4.17 15.58
C ASN A 4 -14.79 -3.64 14.33
N ASP A 5 -15.24 -2.42 14.36
CA ASP A 5 -15.90 -1.86 13.20
C ASP A 5 -15.01 -1.97 11.98
N SER A 6 -15.61 -2.46 10.94
CA SER A 6 -15.00 -2.56 9.64
C SER A 6 -15.99 -1.99 8.65
N SER A 7 -15.59 -0.96 7.96
CA SER A 7 -16.44 -0.26 7.02
C SER A 7 -15.77 -0.19 5.66
N THR A 8 -16.43 -0.74 4.66
CA THR A 8 -15.98 -0.51 3.28
C THR A 8 -16.34 0.91 2.92
N ILE A 9 -15.32 1.72 2.67
CA ILE A 9 -15.50 3.13 2.31
C ILE A 9 -15.78 3.25 0.84
N ALA A 10 -15.07 2.50 0.02
CA ALA A 10 -15.17 2.63 -1.44
C ALA A 10 -14.64 1.37 -2.14
N CYS A 11 -15.08 1.18 -3.36
CA CYS A 11 -14.61 0.14 -4.25
C CYS A 11 -14.17 0.76 -5.57
N GLU A 12 -13.25 0.11 -6.26
CA GLU A 12 -12.78 0.56 -7.57
C GLU A 12 -12.25 1.99 -7.52
N VAL A 13 -11.35 2.28 -6.59
CA VAL A 13 -10.87 3.63 -6.35
C VAL A 13 -9.67 3.92 -7.25
N PRO A 14 -9.78 4.86 -8.19
CA PRO A 14 -8.62 5.25 -8.99
C PRO A 14 -7.63 6.04 -8.14
N VAL A 15 -6.36 5.76 -8.31
CA VAL A 15 -5.30 6.46 -7.60
C VAL A 15 -4.19 6.84 -8.57
N TYR A 16 -3.41 7.85 -8.22
CA TYR A 16 -2.28 8.27 -9.03
C TYR A 16 -1.19 8.89 -8.17
N LEU A 17 0.04 8.82 -8.68
CA LEU A 17 1.20 9.53 -8.14
C LEU A 17 1.77 10.40 -9.24
N LEU A 18 1.94 11.67 -8.95
CA LEU A 18 2.59 12.59 -9.87
C LEU A 18 4.11 12.38 -9.84
N PRO A 19 4.83 12.68 -10.95
CA PRO A 19 6.28 12.53 -10.95
C PRO A 19 6.98 13.28 -9.83
N ALA A 20 6.51 14.46 -9.48
CA ALA A 20 7.07 15.23 -8.37
C ALA A 20 6.88 14.53 -7.03
N GLU A 21 5.77 13.84 -6.86
CA GLU A 21 5.49 13.09 -5.63
C GLU A 21 6.38 11.85 -5.54
N VAL A 22 6.59 11.18 -6.65
CA VAL A 22 7.53 10.07 -6.72
C VAL A 22 8.92 10.53 -6.28
N ALA A 23 9.38 11.65 -6.86
CA ALA A 23 10.68 12.20 -6.52
C ALA A 23 10.77 12.58 -5.04
N TYR A 24 9.70 13.13 -4.49
CA TYR A 24 9.63 13.46 -3.07
C TYR A 24 9.84 12.23 -2.19
N TYR A 25 9.12 11.16 -2.47
CA TYR A 25 9.24 9.94 -1.67
C TYR A 25 10.62 9.31 -1.81
N GLN A 26 11.20 9.34 -3.00
CA GLN A 26 12.54 8.81 -3.19
C GLN A 26 13.57 9.63 -2.41
N ARG A 27 13.44 10.95 -2.39
CA ARG A 27 14.32 11.81 -1.58
C ARG A 27 14.14 11.59 -0.09
N ALA A 28 12.94 11.18 0.32
CA ALA A 28 12.67 10.85 1.72
C ALA A 28 13.27 9.50 2.13
N GLY A 29 13.89 8.79 1.20
CA GLY A 29 14.54 7.53 1.49
C GLY A 29 13.70 6.30 1.23
N PHE A 30 12.54 6.46 0.63
CA PHE A 30 11.68 5.32 0.33
C PHE A 30 12.21 4.57 -0.88
N THR A 31 12.29 3.24 -0.75
CA THR A 31 12.66 2.37 -1.85
C THR A 31 11.40 2.06 -2.64
N ILE A 32 11.30 2.64 -3.82
CA ILE A 32 10.13 2.48 -4.67
C ILE A 32 10.57 1.97 -6.03
N SER A 33 10.00 0.85 -6.44
CA SER A 33 10.25 0.33 -7.78
C SER A 33 9.20 0.92 -8.72
N ILE A 34 9.63 1.85 -9.57
CA ILE A 34 8.73 2.56 -10.48
C ILE A 34 9.28 2.50 -11.89
N PRO A 35 8.43 2.29 -12.90
CA PRO A 35 8.85 2.40 -14.27
C PRO A 35 9.36 3.81 -14.55
N ARG A 36 10.44 3.92 -15.31
CA ARG A 36 10.95 5.20 -15.72
C ARG A 36 9.97 5.81 -16.72
N SER A 37 9.24 6.80 -16.26
CA SER A 37 8.27 7.49 -17.08
C SER A 37 8.12 8.90 -16.54
N HIS A 38 7.89 9.83 -17.44
CA HIS A 38 7.56 11.20 -17.06
C HIS A 38 6.06 11.38 -16.81
N ALA A 39 5.29 10.33 -17.01
CA ALA A 39 3.87 10.35 -16.76
C ALA A 39 3.55 9.97 -15.33
N ALA A 40 2.35 10.30 -14.88
CA ALA A 40 1.88 9.88 -13.58
C ALA A 40 1.74 8.36 -13.53
N VAL A 41 2.02 7.80 -12.36
CA VAL A 41 1.75 6.38 -12.10
C VAL A 41 0.30 6.28 -11.67
N THR A 42 -0.47 5.42 -12.33
CA THR A 42 -1.90 5.28 -12.04
C THR A 42 -2.24 3.84 -11.68
N GLY A 43 -3.36 3.67 -10.98
CA GLY A 43 -3.85 2.36 -10.64
C GLY A 43 -5.25 2.43 -10.08
N HIS A 44 -5.77 1.28 -9.68
CA HIS A 44 -7.08 1.16 -9.06
C HIS A 44 -6.97 0.30 -7.81
N ILE A 45 -7.56 0.78 -6.73
CA ILE A 45 -7.68 0.00 -5.51
C ILE A 45 -9.02 -0.72 -5.57
N ASP A 46 -9.02 -2.03 -5.38
CA ASP A 46 -10.25 -2.81 -5.45
C ASP A 46 -11.20 -2.44 -4.33
N VAL A 47 -10.73 -2.40 -3.09
CA VAL A 47 -11.55 -2.10 -1.94
C VAL A 47 -10.75 -1.29 -0.93
N LEU A 48 -11.36 -0.23 -0.42
CA LEU A 48 -10.86 0.53 0.72
C LEU A 48 -11.75 0.26 1.93
N GLN A 49 -11.14 -0.05 3.05
CA GLN A 49 -11.85 -0.22 4.32
C GLN A 49 -11.21 0.61 5.41
N LEU A 50 -12.00 1.05 6.35
CA LEU A 50 -11.51 1.62 7.58
C LEU A 50 -11.72 0.60 8.69
N ARG A 51 -10.64 0.14 9.31
CA ARG A 51 -10.70 -0.90 10.34
C ARG A 51 -9.71 -0.60 11.43
N ASN A 52 -10.19 -0.58 12.66
CA ASN A 52 -9.35 -0.42 13.85
C ASN A 52 -8.39 0.78 13.76
N GLY A 53 -8.84 1.86 13.13
CA GLY A 53 -8.04 3.07 13.02
C GLY A 53 -7.05 3.08 11.86
N TYR A 54 -7.03 2.05 11.03
CA TYR A 54 -6.17 1.97 9.86
C TYR A 54 -6.99 2.04 8.57
N VAL A 55 -6.39 2.63 7.56
CA VAL A 55 -6.93 2.59 6.20
C VAL A 55 -6.38 1.32 5.53
N HIS A 56 -7.26 0.40 5.21
CA HIS A 56 -6.89 -0.87 4.59
C HIS A 56 -7.10 -0.80 3.09
N ILE A 57 -6.04 -1.09 2.35
CA ILE A 57 -6.07 -1.22 0.90
C ILE A 57 -6.10 -2.70 0.58
N LEU A 58 -7.19 -3.16 0.02
CA LEU A 58 -7.41 -4.58 -0.25
C LEU A 58 -7.42 -4.83 -1.75
N ASP A 59 -6.72 -5.87 -2.17
CA ASP A 59 -6.59 -6.20 -3.57
C ASP A 59 -6.82 -7.70 -3.77
N TYR A 60 -7.77 -8.04 -4.64
CA TYR A 60 -8.03 -9.43 -4.97
C TYR A 60 -6.99 -9.90 -5.99
N LYS A 61 -6.36 -11.04 -5.70
CA LYS A 61 -5.38 -11.64 -6.60
C LYS A 61 -5.70 -13.12 -6.73
N PRO A 62 -6.10 -13.60 -7.92
CA PRO A 62 -6.22 -15.05 -8.12
C PRO A 62 -4.90 -15.72 -7.75
N ASP A 63 -4.98 -16.86 -7.08
CA ASP A 63 -3.78 -17.57 -6.60
C ASP A 63 -2.90 -16.67 -5.74
N ALA A 64 -3.50 -16.07 -4.71
CA ALA A 64 -2.81 -15.10 -3.87
C ALA A 64 -1.55 -15.65 -3.22
N ASP A 65 -1.49 -16.96 -2.99
CA ASP A 65 -0.32 -17.63 -2.41
C ASP A 65 0.87 -17.72 -3.38
N LYS A 66 0.65 -17.42 -4.66
CA LYS A 66 1.70 -17.52 -5.69
C LYS A 66 2.20 -16.16 -6.16
N VAL A 67 1.68 -15.08 -5.61
CA VAL A 67 2.05 -13.73 -6.02
C VAL A 67 2.45 -12.92 -4.80
N MET A 68 3.20 -11.85 -5.03
CA MET A 68 3.64 -10.96 -3.96
C MET A 68 3.62 -9.52 -4.50
N PRO A 69 2.44 -8.90 -4.59
CA PRO A 69 2.28 -7.61 -5.24
C PRO A 69 2.66 -6.44 -4.32
N LEU A 70 3.81 -6.52 -3.65
CA LEU A 70 4.20 -5.50 -2.68
C LEU A 70 4.41 -4.14 -3.33
N SER A 71 5.13 -4.10 -4.45
CA SER A 71 5.42 -2.83 -5.12
C SER A 71 4.14 -2.13 -5.57
N GLN A 72 3.21 -2.88 -6.13
CA GLN A 72 1.94 -2.33 -6.57
C GLN A 72 1.16 -1.74 -5.41
N LEU A 73 1.04 -2.49 -4.32
CA LEU A 73 0.27 -2.06 -3.16
C LEU A 73 0.94 -0.90 -2.44
N VAL A 74 2.27 -0.88 -2.37
CA VAL A 74 2.99 0.25 -1.81
C VAL A 74 2.72 1.51 -2.62
N LEU A 75 2.75 1.43 -3.96
CA LEU A 75 2.44 2.58 -4.80
C LEU A 75 1.02 3.09 -4.56
N TYR A 76 0.06 2.18 -4.39
CA TYR A 76 -1.31 2.58 -4.08
C TYR A 76 -1.40 3.30 -2.73
N ALA A 77 -0.69 2.80 -1.73
CA ALA A 77 -0.67 3.42 -0.41
C ALA A 77 -0.05 4.81 -0.47
N LEU A 78 1.06 4.96 -1.18
CA LEU A 78 1.71 6.26 -1.33
C LEU A 78 0.82 7.25 -2.08
N ALA A 79 0.15 6.78 -3.13
CA ALA A 79 -0.75 7.62 -3.90
C ALA A 79 -1.91 8.12 -3.04
N LEU A 80 -2.48 7.23 -2.24
CA LEU A 80 -3.59 7.59 -1.37
C LEU A 80 -3.12 8.49 -0.22
N ALA A 81 -1.96 8.22 0.35
CA ALA A 81 -1.39 9.07 1.38
C ALA A 81 -1.14 10.48 0.86
N ALA A 82 -0.65 10.61 -0.37
CA ALA A 82 -0.44 11.91 -0.99
C ALA A 82 -1.75 12.67 -1.19
N ARG A 83 -2.82 11.96 -1.59
CA ARG A 83 -4.12 12.61 -1.82
C ARG A 83 -4.83 12.96 -0.53
N THR A 84 -4.71 12.14 0.49
CA THR A 84 -5.41 12.34 1.77
C THR A 84 -4.60 13.13 2.78
N ARG A 85 -3.29 13.25 2.56
CA ARG A 85 -2.34 13.84 3.50
C ARG A 85 -2.28 13.10 4.84
N LEU A 86 -2.68 11.85 4.84
CA LEU A 86 -2.53 11.00 6.02
C LEU A 86 -1.14 10.39 6.04
N PRO A 87 -0.56 10.21 7.24
CA PRO A 87 0.76 9.58 7.33
C PRO A 87 0.70 8.11 6.89
N LEU A 88 1.77 7.65 6.26
CA LEU A 88 1.82 6.30 5.72
C LEU A 88 1.63 5.22 6.79
N LYS A 89 1.99 5.53 8.04
CA LYS A 89 1.83 4.58 9.16
C LYS A 89 0.38 4.19 9.43
N LEU A 90 -0.59 4.96 8.92
CA LEU A 90 -2.00 4.66 9.10
C LEU A 90 -2.55 3.71 8.04
N PHE A 91 -1.73 3.31 7.09
CA PHE A 91 -2.15 2.45 6.00
C PHE A 91 -1.69 1.02 6.22
N LYS A 92 -2.54 0.09 5.80
CA LYS A 92 -2.24 -1.33 5.80
C LYS A 92 -2.69 -1.89 4.47
N CYS A 93 -1.88 -2.72 3.86
CA CYS A 93 -2.18 -3.31 2.56
C CYS A 93 -2.41 -4.79 2.70
N ALA A 94 -3.26 -5.33 1.86
CA ALA A 94 -3.54 -6.76 1.84
C ALA A 94 -3.87 -7.22 0.43
N TRP A 95 -3.52 -8.47 0.14
CA TRP A 95 -3.98 -9.15 -1.07
C TRP A 95 -4.52 -10.50 -0.68
N PHE A 96 -5.50 -10.97 -1.43
CA PHE A 96 -6.24 -12.15 -1.01
C PHE A 96 -6.94 -12.83 -2.18
N ASP A 97 -7.27 -14.09 -1.97
CA ASP A 97 -8.23 -14.81 -2.79
C ASP A 97 -9.25 -15.49 -1.86
N ASP A 98 -10.00 -16.45 -2.36
CA ASP A 98 -11.02 -17.12 -1.57
C ASP A 98 -10.45 -18.06 -0.49
N LYS A 99 -9.14 -18.31 -0.49
CA LYS A 99 -8.51 -19.25 0.43
C LYS A 99 -7.46 -18.64 1.32
N THR A 100 -6.79 -17.58 0.86
CA THR A 100 -5.64 -17.01 1.56
C THR A 100 -5.76 -15.50 1.66
N TYR A 101 -5.12 -14.95 2.69
CA TYR A 101 -5.13 -13.51 2.97
C TYR A 101 -3.77 -13.14 3.51
N TYR A 102 -3.12 -12.17 2.88
CA TYR A 102 -1.82 -11.66 3.31
C TYR A 102 -1.92 -10.17 3.53
N GLU A 103 -1.27 -9.67 4.58
CA GLU A 103 -1.26 -8.23 4.82
C GLU A 103 0.10 -7.76 5.28
N PHE A 104 0.35 -6.47 5.10
CA PHE A 104 1.61 -5.87 5.52
C PHE A 104 1.41 -4.36 5.70
N PHE A 105 2.38 -3.75 6.40
CA PHE A 105 2.41 -2.31 6.54
C PHE A 105 3.31 -1.72 5.45
N PRO A 106 2.78 -0.85 4.58
CA PRO A 106 3.60 -0.29 3.51
C PRO A 106 4.78 0.54 4.03
N LEU A 107 4.65 1.14 5.20
CA LEU A 107 5.76 1.90 5.79
C LEU A 107 7.00 1.02 5.99
N LYS A 108 6.81 -0.22 6.38
CA LYS A 108 7.93 -1.14 6.56
C LYS A 108 8.51 -1.60 5.23
N ALA A 109 7.68 -1.66 4.20
CA ALA A 109 8.11 -2.14 2.90
C ALA A 109 8.90 -1.10 2.10
N VAL A 110 8.75 0.21 2.40
CA VAL A 110 9.42 1.26 1.64
C VAL A 110 10.86 1.53 2.11
N TYR A 111 11.23 1.05 3.28
CA TYR A 111 12.59 1.21 3.78
C TYR A 111 13.38 -0.07 3.55
N PRO A 112 14.62 0.04 3.03
CA PRO A 112 15.46 -1.15 2.88
C PRO A 112 15.86 -1.67 4.24
N LEU A 113 16.07 -2.99 4.33
CA LEU A 113 16.60 -3.60 5.54
C LEU A 113 18.06 -3.19 5.70
N ARG A 114 18.45 -2.90 6.93
CA ARG A 114 19.84 -2.61 7.27
C ARG A 114 20.58 -3.90 7.55
N ALA A 115 21.92 -3.82 7.47
CA ALA A 115 22.73 -4.95 7.89
C ALA A 115 22.41 -5.29 9.35
N GLY A 116 22.10 -6.54 9.61
CA GLY A 116 21.71 -6.99 10.94
C GLY A 116 20.21 -7.05 11.19
N ASP A 117 19.41 -6.40 10.37
CA ASP A 117 17.96 -6.54 10.45
C ASP A 117 17.54 -7.91 9.90
N THR A 118 16.47 -8.44 10.45
CA THR A 118 15.96 -9.73 9.99
C THR A 118 14.54 -9.58 9.49
N ALA A 119 14.09 -10.55 8.71
CA ALA A 119 12.71 -10.56 8.24
C ALA A 119 11.70 -10.64 9.38
N ALA A 120 12.08 -11.21 10.50
CA ALA A 120 11.22 -11.31 11.67
C ALA A 120 10.96 -9.97 12.33
N ASP A 121 11.79 -8.98 12.06
CA ASP A 121 11.65 -7.65 12.64
C ASP A 121 10.66 -6.78 11.88
N THR A 122 10.15 -7.27 10.78
CA THR A 122 9.23 -6.51 9.92
C THR A 122 7.79 -6.96 10.04
#